data_ccbd09193c30850987a865ff2d8b7ab4
#
_entry.id   ccbd09193c30850987a865ff2d8b7ab4
#
_cell.length_a   1.000
_cell.length_b   1.000
_cell.length_c   1.000
_cell.angle_alpha   90.00
_cell.angle_beta   90.00
_cell.angle_gamma   90.00
#
_symmetry.space_group_name_H-M   'P 1'
#
loop_
_entity.id
_entity.type
_entity.pdbx_description
1 polymer ?
#
loop_
_entity_poly.entity_id
_entity_poly.type
_entity_poly.pdbx_seq_one_letter_code
_entity_poly.pdbx_strand_id
1 'polypeptide(L)'
;MSQTNSNDRQFTIFICTIVIIFGIVFKLMPSYFYWQGQKEYKKQEYSNAHKYLKNAYNFNKHNKDYRYYYVKTLTHLKPTLTVQKEIFELASSSQKDSAQQIAERTVTNWKNKIISYIGDNYIELAPLDKGIMRWDSAKFPLKVAIINSVKSNIPAYYNTEILKAFGQWQASTNFITFATTNSEKDANIIVKITPTPSNLCSEKNCKYVVGYTTPDYKDSKLNSMTIVLYSNDPNGNFFSDKELYNTILHEIGHALGIMGHSYSSEDLMYMATENDNNYYAPYRSSFQYLSSKDINTIKLLYKMFPNITNTPLENLETKGQIYAPIILGTSSQISSRKLKEAQNYVKNAPDIAGGYIDMGIAYAELNRYKDAIKSLEKGYTLTKSDNEKYIILYNLAAIHMNIQKYDTALEYAQQAKQLYDNEEIKELIMNIKHAKLTKK
;
A
#
# COMPACT_ATOMS: atom_id res chain seq x y z
N MET A 1 -3.70 55.83 50.21
CA MET A 1 -3.85 54.41 49.81
C MET A 1 -5.01 54.16 48.80
N SER A 2 -5.60 55.11 48.13
CA SER A 2 -6.80 54.92 47.25
C SER A 2 -6.57 55.13 45.76
N GLN A 3 -5.41 55.59 45.29
CA GLN A 3 -5.16 55.83 43.86
C GLN A 3 -4.61 54.60 43.07
N THR A 4 -3.96 53.66 43.74
CA THR A 4 -3.43 52.43 43.08
C THR A 4 -4.54 51.48 42.65
N ASN A 5 -5.66 51.43 43.37
CA ASN A 5 -6.78 50.54 43.09
C ASN A 5 -7.64 50.94 41.86
N SER A 6 -7.61 52.21 41.46
CA SER A 6 -8.36 52.69 40.30
C SER A 6 -7.66 52.36 38.96
N ASN A 7 -6.33 52.51 38.91
CA ASN A 7 -5.55 52.23 37.72
C ASN A 7 -5.50 50.73 37.40
N ASP A 8 -5.37 49.87 38.40
CA ASP A 8 -5.40 48.43 38.28
C ASP A 8 -6.77 47.93 37.73
N ARG A 9 -7.85 48.54 38.21
CA ARG A 9 -9.21 48.24 37.75
C ARG A 9 -9.45 48.65 36.30
N GLN A 10 -8.96 49.84 35.91
CA GLN A 10 -9.06 50.31 34.50
C GLN A 10 -8.21 49.49 33.56
N PHE A 11 -7.00 49.06 34.00
CA PHE A 11 -6.13 48.17 33.24
C PHE A 11 -6.75 46.78 33.06
N THR A 12 -7.35 46.23 34.12
CA THR A 12 -8.06 44.95 34.04
C THR A 12 -9.27 45.01 33.08
N ILE A 13 -10.09 46.07 33.13
CA ILE A 13 -11.21 46.27 32.22
C ILE A 13 -10.72 46.41 30.79
N PHE A 14 -9.62 47.11 30.54
CA PHE A 14 -9.01 47.27 29.22
C PHE A 14 -8.55 45.93 28.64
N ILE A 15 -7.85 45.11 29.42
CA ILE A 15 -7.44 43.74 29.02
C ILE A 15 -8.65 42.86 28.75
N CYS A 16 -9.64 42.84 29.64
CA CYS A 16 -10.87 42.06 29.43
C CYS A 16 -11.61 42.48 28.16
N THR A 17 -11.66 43.79 27.87
CA THR A 17 -12.29 44.30 26.64
C THR A 17 -11.53 43.86 25.39
N ILE A 18 -10.19 43.89 25.40
CA ILE A 18 -9.36 43.40 24.31
C ILE A 18 -9.58 41.89 24.10
N VAL A 19 -9.61 41.10 25.16
CA VAL A 19 -9.84 39.65 25.09
C VAL A 19 -11.24 39.33 24.51
N ILE A 20 -12.26 40.11 24.93
CA ILE A 20 -13.63 39.96 24.41
C ILE A 20 -13.68 40.32 22.91
N ILE A 21 -13.09 41.46 22.51
CA ILE A 21 -13.03 41.87 21.11
C ILE A 21 -12.29 40.82 20.26
N PHE A 22 -11.14 40.33 20.75
CA PHE A 22 -10.37 39.27 20.08
C PHE A 22 -11.18 37.97 19.95
N GLY A 23 -11.91 37.58 21.00
CA GLY A 23 -12.81 36.43 20.98
C GLY A 23 -13.96 36.57 19.97
N ILE A 24 -14.57 37.78 19.85
CA ILE A 24 -15.63 38.06 18.89
C ILE A 24 -15.07 38.02 17.45
N VAL A 25 -13.93 38.70 17.20
CA VAL A 25 -13.27 38.67 15.89
C VAL A 25 -12.90 37.27 15.47
N PHE A 26 -12.32 36.49 16.37
CA PHE A 26 -11.94 35.08 16.10
C PHE A 26 -13.15 34.21 15.80
N LYS A 27 -14.28 34.43 16.45
CA LYS A 27 -15.53 33.71 16.20
C LYS A 27 -16.17 34.05 14.87
N LEU A 28 -16.03 35.31 14.38
CA LEU A 28 -16.59 35.77 13.11
C LEU A 28 -15.68 35.50 11.91
N MET A 29 -14.38 35.28 12.12
CA MET A 29 -13.40 35.07 11.07
C MET A 29 -13.75 33.92 10.09
N PRO A 30 -14.19 32.74 10.55
CA PRO A 30 -14.54 31.66 9.64
C PRO A 30 -15.67 32.02 8.68
N SER A 31 -16.71 32.70 9.20
CA SER A 31 -17.84 33.16 8.40
C SER A 31 -17.45 34.25 7.39
N TYR A 32 -16.53 35.13 7.77
CA TYR A 32 -15.98 36.12 6.85
C TYR A 32 -15.20 35.47 5.70
N PHE A 33 -14.31 34.53 6.01
CA PHE A 33 -13.58 33.80 4.99
C PHE A 33 -14.51 32.99 4.08
N TYR A 34 -15.51 32.35 4.65
CA TYR A 34 -16.49 31.60 3.87
C TYR A 34 -17.27 32.50 2.90
N TRP A 35 -17.76 33.63 3.37
CA TRP A 35 -18.48 34.61 2.54
C TRP A 35 -17.59 35.18 1.42
N GLN A 36 -16.38 35.57 1.71
CA GLN A 36 -15.42 36.04 0.70
C GLN A 36 -15.11 34.94 -0.31
N GLY A 37 -14.88 33.73 0.17
CA GLY A 37 -14.62 32.58 -0.70
C GLY A 37 -15.77 32.29 -1.66
N GLN A 38 -17.03 32.33 -1.18
CA GLN A 38 -18.20 32.18 -2.03
C GLN A 38 -18.34 33.32 -3.06
N LYS A 39 -18.01 34.54 -2.67
CA LYS A 39 -18.02 35.69 -3.57
C LYS A 39 -17.03 35.50 -4.73
N GLU A 40 -15.80 35.11 -4.43
CA GLU A 40 -14.78 34.82 -5.45
C GLU A 40 -15.14 33.58 -6.29
N TYR A 41 -15.73 32.56 -5.69
CA TYR A 41 -16.23 31.37 -6.40
C TYR A 41 -17.29 31.73 -7.46
N LYS A 42 -18.25 32.61 -7.10
CA LYS A 42 -19.28 33.09 -8.04
C LYS A 42 -18.71 33.89 -9.20
N LYS A 43 -17.58 34.58 -8.99
CA LYS A 43 -16.83 35.28 -10.06
C LYS A 43 -15.96 34.34 -10.89
N GLN A 44 -15.93 33.05 -10.57
CA GLN A 44 -15.05 32.01 -11.17
C GLN A 44 -13.56 32.27 -10.90
N GLU A 45 -13.23 33.10 -9.91
CA GLU A 45 -11.86 33.34 -9.44
C GLU A 45 -11.42 32.25 -8.46
N TYR A 46 -11.31 31.01 -8.96
CA TYR A 46 -11.13 29.83 -8.13
C TYR A 46 -9.85 29.81 -7.30
N SER A 47 -8.78 30.41 -7.79
CA SER A 47 -7.53 30.54 -7.01
C SER A 47 -7.68 31.42 -5.79
N ASN A 48 -8.45 32.52 -5.91
CA ASN A 48 -8.74 33.42 -4.79
C ASN A 48 -9.77 32.78 -3.85
N ALA A 49 -10.82 32.16 -4.41
CA ALA A 49 -11.81 31.39 -3.65
C ALA A 49 -11.14 30.32 -2.79
N HIS A 50 -10.17 29.58 -3.34
CA HIS A 50 -9.42 28.54 -2.62
C HIS A 50 -8.73 29.10 -1.36
N LYS A 51 -8.04 30.24 -1.46
CA LYS A 51 -7.36 30.85 -0.30
C LYS A 51 -8.32 31.13 0.86
N TYR A 52 -9.47 31.70 0.55
CA TYR A 52 -10.46 32.03 1.58
C TYR A 52 -11.18 30.80 2.12
N LEU A 53 -11.63 29.89 1.24
CA LEU A 53 -12.36 28.68 1.64
C LEU A 53 -11.49 27.70 2.40
N LYS A 54 -10.22 27.61 2.07
CA LYS A 54 -9.23 26.84 2.83
C LYS A 54 -9.11 27.34 4.27
N ASN A 55 -9.08 28.65 4.46
CA ASN A 55 -9.04 29.23 5.78
C ASN A 55 -10.33 28.93 6.56
N ALA A 56 -11.52 29.10 5.96
CA ALA A 56 -12.77 28.76 6.59
C ALA A 56 -12.82 27.27 7.00
N TYR A 57 -12.41 26.37 6.09
CA TYR A 57 -12.30 24.93 6.33
C TYR A 57 -11.33 24.59 7.47
N ASN A 58 -10.17 25.22 7.52
CA ASN A 58 -9.18 24.99 8.56
C ASN A 58 -9.66 25.41 9.96
N PHE A 59 -10.49 26.45 10.04
CA PHE A 59 -11.13 26.85 11.31
C PHE A 59 -12.16 25.86 11.81
N ASN A 60 -12.91 25.21 10.91
CA ASN A 60 -13.90 24.21 11.27
C ASN A 60 -14.03 23.14 10.17
N LYS A 61 -13.21 22.10 10.29
CA LYS A 61 -13.16 20.98 9.34
C LYS A 61 -14.44 20.12 9.31
N HIS A 62 -15.31 20.25 10.32
CA HIS A 62 -16.59 19.53 10.41
C HIS A 62 -17.78 20.30 9.85
N ASN A 63 -17.61 21.57 9.54
CA ASN A 63 -18.69 22.37 8.93
C ASN A 63 -18.93 21.90 7.49
N LYS A 64 -20.14 21.41 7.21
CA LYS A 64 -20.52 20.82 5.92
C LYS A 64 -20.45 21.83 4.77
N ASP A 65 -20.84 23.09 5.01
CA ASP A 65 -20.84 24.13 3.98
C ASP A 65 -19.42 24.55 3.62
N TYR A 66 -18.54 24.69 4.61
CA TYR A 66 -17.12 25.01 4.38
C TYR A 66 -16.45 23.91 3.58
N ARG A 67 -16.67 22.65 3.95
CA ARG A 67 -16.17 21.47 3.22
C ARG A 67 -16.69 21.43 1.79
N TYR A 68 -17.98 21.66 1.60
CA TYR A 68 -18.63 21.61 0.29
C TYR A 68 -18.06 22.61 -0.68
N TYR A 69 -18.02 23.91 -0.30
CA TYR A 69 -17.48 24.94 -1.18
C TYR A 69 -15.97 24.84 -1.38
N TYR A 70 -15.25 24.36 -0.36
CA TYR A 70 -13.84 24.11 -0.46
C TYR A 70 -13.53 23.03 -1.51
N VAL A 71 -14.16 21.85 -1.42
CA VAL A 71 -13.95 20.79 -2.39
C VAL A 71 -14.40 21.20 -3.79
N LYS A 72 -15.57 21.85 -3.93
CA LYS A 72 -16.02 22.37 -5.23
C LYS A 72 -15.00 23.30 -5.87
N THR A 73 -14.39 24.15 -5.09
CA THR A 73 -13.35 25.06 -5.61
C THR A 73 -12.12 24.26 -6.08
N LEU A 74 -11.69 23.28 -5.32
CA LEU A 74 -10.55 22.42 -5.69
C LEU A 74 -10.76 21.70 -7.04
N THR A 75 -11.99 21.29 -7.36
CA THR A 75 -12.29 20.62 -8.64
C THR A 75 -12.14 21.51 -9.86
N HIS A 76 -12.15 22.82 -9.70
CA HIS A 76 -11.92 23.78 -10.79
C HIS A 76 -10.46 24.21 -10.93
N LEU A 77 -9.59 23.83 -9.98
CA LEU A 77 -8.18 24.16 -10.05
C LEU A 77 -7.39 23.13 -10.87
N LYS A 78 -6.26 23.57 -11.43
CA LYS A 78 -5.31 22.65 -12.05
C LYS A 78 -4.85 21.64 -10.99
N PRO A 79 -4.86 20.33 -11.29
CA PRO A 79 -4.52 19.28 -10.33
C PRO A 79 -3.00 19.22 -10.05
N THR A 80 -2.49 20.28 -9.41
CA THR A 80 -1.13 20.30 -8.85
C THR A 80 -1.01 19.30 -7.72
N LEU A 81 0.20 18.95 -7.30
CA LEU A 81 0.43 18.03 -6.18
C LEU A 81 -0.31 18.47 -4.91
N THR A 82 -0.30 19.79 -4.62
CA THR A 82 -1.02 20.36 -3.46
C THR A 82 -2.53 20.15 -3.58
N VAL A 83 -3.13 20.47 -4.73
CA VAL A 83 -4.58 20.29 -4.97
C VAL A 83 -4.95 18.81 -4.89
N GLN A 84 -4.11 17.93 -5.40
CA GLN A 84 -4.32 16.47 -5.31
C GLN A 84 -4.31 15.99 -3.86
N LYS A 85 -3.34 16.42 -3.04
CA LYS A 85 -3.28 16.09 -1.61
C LYS A 85 -4.55 16.55 -0.86
N GLU A 86 -4.99 17.78 -1.10
CA GLU A 86 -6.19 18.36 -0.47
C GLU A 86 -7.47 17.60 -0.85
N ILE A 87 -7.63 17.23 -2.12
CA ILE A 87 -8.76 16.41 -2.59
C ILE A 87 -8.72 15.00 -1.95
N PHE A 88 -7.54 14.38 -1.89
CA PHE A 88 -7.39 13.07 -1.28
C PHE A 88 -7.72 13.07 0.22
N GLU A 89 -7.29 14.08 0.98
CA GLU A 89 -7.63 14.23 2.39
C GLU A 89 -9.14 14.31 2.61
N LEU A 90 -9.86 15.07 1.75
CA LEU A 90 -11.32 15.14 1.80
C LEU A 90 -12.00 13.83 1.42
N ALA A 91 -11.49 13.13 0.41
CA ALA A 91 -12.01 11.83 -0.04
C ALA A 91 -11.81 10.73 1.01
N SER A 92 -10.68 10.75 1.72
CA SER A 92 -10.34 9.76 2.77
C SER A 92 -10.95 10.10 4.14
N SER A 93 -11.70 11.18 4.24
CA SER A 93 -12.33 11.64 5.49
C SER A 93 -13.37 10.62 5.99
N SER A 94 -13.45 10.44 7.31
CA SER A 94 -14.51 9.63 7.95
C SER A 94 -15.89 10.30 7.89
N GLN A 95 -15.94 11.59 7.58
CA GLN A 95 -17.18 12.37 7.52
C GLN A 95 -17.91 12.11 6.20
N LYS A 96 -18.99 11.33 6.28
CA LYS A 96 -19.85 10.98 5.15
C LYS A 96 -20.77 12.13 4.75
N ASP A 97 -20.29 13.01 3.87
CA ASP A 97 -21.03 14.18 3.37
C ASP A 97 -20.85 14.36 1.85
N SER A 98 -21.54 15.37 1.29
CA SER A 98 -21.43 15.70 -0.13
C SER A 98 -20.03 16.15 -0.55
N ALA A 99 -19.25 16.72 0.37
CA ALA A 99 -17.87 17.10 0.08
C ALA A 99 -16.99 15.87 -0.14
N GLN A 100 -17.11 14.84 0.71
CA GLN A 100 -16.41 13.58 0.52
C GLN A 100 -16.80 12.92 -0.80
N GLN A 101 -18.11 12.86 -1.11
CA GLN A 101 -18.59 12.25 -2.37
C GLN A 101 -18.03 12.94 -3.61
N ILE A 102 -17.94 14.30 -3.61
CA ILE A 102 -17.33 15.06 -4.70
C ILE A 102 -15.84 14.73 -4.81
N ALA A 103 -15.13 14.70 -3.68
CA ALA A 103 -13.71 14.38 -3.67
C ALA A 103 -13.44 12.94 -4.17
N GLU A 104 -14.19 11.95 -3.71
CA GLU A 104 -14.08 10.56 -4.19
C GLU A 104 -14.36 10.42 -5.69
N ARG A 105 -15.40 11.09 -6.19
CA ARG A 105 -15.69 11.13 -7.63
C ARG A 105 -14.55 11.76 -8.42
N THR A 106 -13.97 12.82 -7.91
CA THR A 106 -12.84 13.51 -8.54
C THR A 106 -11.61 12.60 -8.62
N VAL A 107 -11.26 11.90 -7.53
CA VAL A 107 -10.18 10.90 -7.49
C VAL A 107 -10.44 9.80 -8.53
N THR A 108 -11.67 9.27 -8.55
CA THR A 108 -12.07 8.23 -9.50
C THR A 108 -11.94 8.69 -10.95
N ASN A 109 -12.35 9.91 -11.26
CA ASN A 109 -12.25 10.48 -12.60
C ASN A 109 -10.78 10.64 -13.04
N TRP A 110 -9.91 11.13 -12.16
CA TRP A 110 -8.49 11.25 -12.45
C TRP A 110 -7.84 9.89 -12.69
N LYS A 111 -8.16 8.90 -11.84
CA LYS A 111 -7.70 7.54 -11.99
C LYS A 111 -8.14 6.93 -13.32
N ASN A 112 -9.43 7.01 -13.64
CA ASN A 112 -9.97 6.46 -14.89
C ASN A 112 -9.32 7.10 -16.14
N LYS A 113 -9.06 8.41 -16.09
CA LYS A 113 -8.35 9.11 -17.15
C LYS A 113 -6.93 8.58 -17.34
N ILE A 114 -6.22 8.30 -16.26
CA ILE A 114 -4.86 7.76 -16.33
C ILE A 114 -4.88 6.30 -16.81
N ILE A 115 -5.81 5.48 -16.30
CA ILE A 115 -5.98 4.10 -16.76
C ILE A 115 -6.30 4.06 -18.25
N SER A 116 -7.19 4.92 -18.76
CA SER A 116 -7.51 4.99 -20.18
C SER A 116 -6.31 5.36 -21.06
N TYR A 117 -5.35 6.11 -20.50
CA TYR A 117 -4.12 6.49 -21.19
C TYR A 117 -3.03 5.42 -21.13
N ILE A 118 -2.87 4.73 -19.99
CA ILE A 118 -1.85 3.70 -19.76
C ILE A 118 -2.32 2.33 -20.24
N GLY A 119 -3.60 2.01 -20.06
CA GLY A 119 -4.22 0.70 -20.26
C GLY A 119 -4.47 -0.05 -18.95
N ASP A 120 -5.00 -1.28 -19.08
CA ASP A 120 -5.29 -2.14 -17.95
C ASP A 120 -4.04 -2.43 -17.13
N ASN A 121 -4.16 -2.35 -15.82
CA ASN A 121 -3.08 -2.54 -14.86
C ASN A 121 -3.62 -2.94 -13.48
N TYR A 122 -2.74 -3.34 -12.58
CA TYR A 122 -3.05 -3.69 -11.19
C TYR A 122 -2.25 -2.83 -10.18
N ILE A 123 -2.04 -1.55 -10.49
CA ILE A 123 -1.24 -0.63 -9.65
C ILE A 123 -1.73 -0.57 -8.20
N GLU A 124 -3.02 -0.81 -7.93
CA GLU A 124 -3.58 -0.79 -6.58
C GLU A 124 -3.12 -1.97 -5.72
N LEU A 125 -2.63 -3.02 -6.34
CA LEU A 125 -2.07 -4.20 -5.69
C LEU A 125 -0.54 -4.13 -5.58
N ALA A 126 0.09 -3.15 -6.24
CA ALA A 126 1.54 -3.02 -6.28
C ALA A 126 2.19 -2.51 -4.97
N PRO A 127 1.57 -1.63 -4.15
CA PRO A 127 2.25 -1.07 -2.99
C PRO A 127 2.30 -2.03 -1.79
N LEU A 128 3.34 -1.85 -0.96
CA LEU A 128 3.34 -2.32 0.42
C LEU A 128 2.45 -1.43 1.31
N ASP A 129 2.26 -1.82 2.58
CA ASP A 129 1.51 -1.07 3.61
C ASP A 129 1.97 0.39 3.74
N LYS A 130 3.23 0.68 3.49
CA LYS A 130 3.83 2.02 3.54
C LYS A 130 3.71 2.81 2.22
N GLY A 131 2.99 2.28 1.24
CA GLY A 131 2.70 2.95 -0.01
C GLY A 131 3.65 2.58 -1.17
N ILE A 132 3.74 3.48 -2.15
CA ILE A 132 4.51 3.27 -3.38
C ILE A 132 6.01 3.31 -3.11
N MET A 133 6.69 2.24 -3.51
CA MET A 133 8.14 2.11 -3.48
C MET A 133 8.66 1.99 -4.91
N ARG A 134 9.65 2.78 -5.28
CA ARG A 134 10.33 2.66 -6.57
C ARG A 134 11.66 3.39 -6.61
N TRP A 135 12.48 3.03 -7.56
CA TRP A 135 13.70 3.76 -7.88
C TRP A 135 13.39 5.10 -8.57
N ASP A 136 14.24 6.09 -8.43
CA ASP A 136 14.21 7.25 -9.32
C ASP A 136 14.71 6.83 -10.71
N SER A 137 13.94 7.13 -11.74
CA SER A 137 14.31 6.84 -13.12
C SER A 137 15.63 7.51 -13.57
N ALA A 138 16.04 8.58 -12.91
CA ALA A 138 17.36 9.20 -13.12
C ALA A 138 18.53 8.34 -12.60
N LYS A 139 18.26 7.26 -11.88
CA LYS A 139 19.30 6.32 -11.37
C LYS A 139 19.54 5.14 -12.30
N PHE A 140 18.79 5.03 -13.37
CA PHE A 140 19.07 3.99 -14.37
C PHE A 140 20.36 4.31 -15.13
N PRO A 141 21.20 3.30 -15.44
CA PRO A 141 21.01 1.88 -15.20
C PRO A 141 21.17 1.50 -13.72
N LEU A 142 20.24 0.64 -13.22
CA LEU A 142 20.38 0.07 -11.87
C LEU A 142 21.51 -0.95 -11.84
N LYS A 143 22.39 -0.83 -10.86
CA LYS A 143 23.51 -1.74 -10.67
C LYS A 143 23.04 -3.04 -10.03
N VAL A 144 23.35 -4.16 -10.64
CA VAL A 144 22.98 -5.51 -10.20
C VAL A 144 24.24 -6.29 -9.81
N ALA A 145 24.29 -6.78 -8.57
CA ALA A 145 25.29 -7.72 -8.11
C ALA A 145 24.68 -9.12 -7.96
N ILE A 146 25.36 -10.15 -8.46
CA ILE A 146 24.97 -11.56 -8.28
C ILE A 146 25.99 -12.20 -7.33
N ILE A 147 25.53 -12.63 -6.17
CA ILE A 147 26.34 -13.21 -5.10
C ILE A 147 25.98 -14.67 -4.91
N ASN A 148 26.93 -15.55 -5.13
CA ASN A 148 26.76 -16.98 -4.85
C ASN A 148 27.34 -17.31 -3.47
N SER A 149 26.46 -17.68 -2.53
CA SER A 149 26.83 -18.10 -1.17
C SER A 149 26.82 -19.62 -0.99
N VAL A 150 26.60 -20.39 -2.07
CA VAL A 150 26.54 -21.84 -2.05
C VAL A 150 27.96 -22.41 -2.14
N LYS A 151 28.32 -23.32 -1.24
CA LYS A 151 29.64 -23.97 -1.23
C LYS A 151 29.84 -24.98 -2.37
N SER A 152 28.75 -25.58 -2.86
CA SER A 152 28.78 -26.50 -4.00
C SER A 152 28.71 -25.74 -5.32
N ASN A 153 29.23 -26.37 -6.39
CA ASN A 153 29.09 -25.79 -7.72
C ASN A 153 27.61 -25.77 -8.15
N ILE A 154 27.08 -24.60 -8.36
CA ILE A 154 25.76 -24.44 -8.97
C ILE A 154 25.89 -24.56 -10.51
N PRO A 155 24.84 -25.01 -11.22
CA PRO A 155 24.85 -25.08 -12.67
C PRO A 155 25.16 -23.70 -13.31
N ALA A 156 25.95 -23.70 -14.37
CA ALA A 156 26.38 -22.48 -15.04
C ALA A 156 25.18 -21.65 -15.59
N TYR A 157 24.08 -22.29 -15.94
CA TYR A 157 22.89 -21.60 -16.46
C TYR A 157 22.23 -20.69 -15.43
N TYR A 158 22.50 -20.82 -14.11
CA TYR A 158 21.92 -19.94 -13.10
C TYR A 158 22.24 -18.48 -13.41
N ASN A 159 23.49 -18.14 -13.61
CA ASN A 159 23.90 -16.77 -13.96
C ASN A 159 23.30 -16.33 -15.30
N THR A 160 23.25 -17.23 -16.28
CA THR A 160 22.70 -16.93 -17.60
C THR A 160 21.20 -16.59 -17.54
N GLU A 161 20.42 -17.40 -16.84
CA GLU A 161 18.97 -17.17 -16.74
C GLU A 161 18.64 -15.96 -15.87
N ILE A 162 19.42 -15.68 -14.82
CA ILE A 162 19.29 -14.45 -14.04
C ILE A 162 19.47 -13.21 -14.94
N LEU A 163 20.56 -13.16 -15.69
CA LEU A 163 20.84 -12.02 -16.59
C LEU A 163 19.82 -11.90 -17.72
N LYS A 164 19.34 -13.01 -18.24
CA LYS A 164 18.29 -13.05 -19.27
C LYS A 164 16.95 -12.48 -18.75
N ALA A 165 16.59 -12.75 -17.49
CA ALA A 165 15.39 -12.20 -16.88
C ALA A 165 15.48 -10.68 -16.71
N PHE A 166 16.62 -10.13 -16.28
CA PHE A 166 16.86 -8.68 -16.29
C PHE A 166 16.73 -8.08 -17.69
N GLY A 167 17.31 -8.77 -18.69
CA GLY A 167 17.18 -8.38 -20.11
C GLY A 167 15.74 -8.33 -20.60
N GLN A 168 14.86 -9.23 -20.13
CA GLN A 168 13.44 -9.25 -20.48
C GLN A 168 12.70 -8.00 -19.95
N TRP A 169 12.92 -7.61 -18.69
CA TRP A 169 12.36 -6.37 -18.15
C TRP A 169 12.84 -5.14 -18.91
N GLN A 170 14.14 -5.09 -19.23
CA GLN A 170 14.73 -4.00 -20.02
C GLN A 170 14.10 -3.90 -21.41
N ALA A 171 13.98 -5.02 -22.12
CA ALA A 171 13.41 -5.06 -23.46
C ALA A 171 11.93 -4.68 -23.50
N SER A 172 11.15 -5.04 -22.45
CA SER A 172 9.71 -4.83 -22.39
C SER A 172 9.29 -3.42 -22.00
N THR A 173 10.17 -2.65 -21.34
CA THR A 173 9.78 -1.37 -20.70
C THR A 173 10.36 -0.13 -21.38
N ASN A 174 11.42 -0.23 -22.14
CA ASN A 174 12.16 0.82 -22.86
C ASN A 174 12.73 1.99 -22.02
N PHE A 175 12.54 2.00 -20.71
CA PHE A 175 13.09 3.02 -19.79
C PHE A 175 13.85 2.41 -18.62
N ILE A 176 13.61 1.15 -18.28
CA ILE A 176 14.35 0.41 -17.25
C ILE A 176 15.62 -0.16 -17.89
N THR A 177 16.76 0.14 -17.29
CA THR A 177 18.06 -0.38 -17.73
C THR A 177 18.86 -0.88 -16.54
N PHE A 178 19.71 -1.89 -16.79
CA PHE A 178 20.53 -2.51 -15.76
C PHE A 178 21.99 -2.54 -16.18
N ALA A 179 22.89 -2.52 -15.21
CA ALA A 179 24.31 -2.73 -15.38
C ALA A 179 24.82 -3.69 -14.30
N THR A 180 25.69 -4.63 -14.65
CA THR A 180 26.28 -5.54 -13.67
C THR A 180 27.40 -4.87 -12.87
N THR A 181 27.57 -5.27 -11.61
CA THR A 181 28.67 -4.87 -10.74
C THR A 181 29.15 -6.04 -9.90
N ASN A 182 30.43 -6.07 -9.58
CA ASN A 182 31.01 -7.04 -8.66
C ASN A 182 30.97 -6.58 -7.19
N SER A 183 30.55 -5.34 -6.96
CA SER A 183 30.49 -4.74 -5.62
C SER A 183 29.06 -4.80 -5.07
N GLU A 184 28.84 -5.63 -4.05
CA GLU A 184 27.56 -5.69 -3.33
C GLU A 184 27.20 -4.31 -2.72
N LYS A 185 28.19 -3.59 -2.22
CA LYS A 185 28.01 -2.27 -1.59
C LYS A 185 27.49 -1.21 -2.56
N ASP A 186 27.87 -1.30 -3.84
CA ASP A 186 27.49 -0.34 -4.87
C ASP A 186 26.24 -0.78 -5.66
N ALA A 187 25.70 -1.97 -5.37
CA ALA A 187 24.55 -2.51 -6.05
C ALA A 187 23.25 -1.85 -5.58
N ASN A 188 22.36 -1.59 -6.53
CA ASN A 188 20.97 -1.23 -6.25
C ASN A 188 20.11 -2.49 -6.01
N ILE A 189 20.35 -3.52 -6.82
CA ILE A 189 19.70 -4.83 -6.69
C ILE A 189 20.75 -5.89 -6.44
N ILE A 190 20.58 -6.66 -5.38
CA ILE A 190 21.51 -7.73 -4.99
C ILE A 190 20.78 -9.05 -5.16
N VAL A 191 21.24 -9.92 -6.05
CA VAL A 191 20.72 -11.28 -6.22
C VAL A 191 21.61 -12.22 -5.43
N LYS A 192 21.09 -12.81 -4.36
CA LYS A 192 21.80 -13.77 -3.49
C LYS A 192 21.33 -15.18 -3.76
N ILE A 193 22.20 -16.02 -4.29
CA ILE A 193 21.96 -17.46 -4.40
C ILE A 193 22.40 -18.09 -3.09
N THR A 194 21.46 -18.70 -2.34
CA THR A 194 21.70 -19.24 -1.01
C THR A 194 21.36 -20.73 -0.94
N PRO A 195 21.99 -21.49 -0.03
CA PRO A 195 21.57 -22.86 0.23
C PRO A 195 20.10 -22.89 0.68
N THR A 196 19.36 -23.89 0.22
CA THR A 196 17.99 -24.13 0.66
C THR A 196 17.99 -24.55 2.13
N PRO A 197 17.22 -23.89 3.02
CA PRO A 197 17.14 -24.28 4.42
C PRO A 197 16.60 -25.71 4.59
N SER A 198 17.25 -26.51 5.43
CA SER A 198 16.86 -27.91 5.67
C SER A 198 15.48 -28.08 6.33
N ASN A 199 14.99 -27.03 6.98
CA ASN A 199 13.68 -27.00 7.63
C ASN A 199 12.57 -26.40 6.76
N LEU A 200 12.89 -26.06 5.49
CA LEU A 200 11.90 -25.47 4.59
C LEU A 200 10.74 -26.42 4.31
N CYS A 201 10.96 -27.73 4.54
CA CYS A 201 10.03 -28.78 4.21
C CYS A 201 10.16 -29.97 5.14
N SER A 202 9.18 -30.18 5.99
CA SER A 202 9.12 -31.36 6.88
C SER A 202 8.18 -32.47 6.39
N GLU A 203 7.37 -32.23 5.35
CA GLU A 203 6.34 -33.15 4.87
C GLU A 203 6.42 -33.41 3.36
N LYS A 204 5.90 -34.60 2.95
CA LYS A 204 5.93 -35.12 1.57
C LYS A 204 4.98 -34.38 0.63
N ASN A 205 4.77 -33.23 0.48
CA ASN A 205 4.00 -32.28 -0.35
C ASN A 205 4.06 -30.87 0.25
N CYS A 206 5.18 -30.56 0.85
CA CYS A 206 5.37 -29.27 1.43
C CYS A 206 5.50 -28.20 0.35
N LYS A 207 4.95 -27.08 0.67
CA LYS A 207 5.01 -25.86 -0.08
C LYS A 207 6.28 -25.10 0.29
N TYR A 208 7.02 -24.65 -0.68
CA TYR A 208 8.23 -23.87 -0.43
C TYR A 208 8.35 -22.71 -1.42
N VAL A 209 9.00 -21.68 -0.98
CA VAL A 209 9.29 -20.51 -1.80
C VAL A 209 10.62 -20.75 -2.49
N VAL A 210 10.68 -20.55 -3.80
CA VAL A 210 11.92 -20.67 -4.61
C VAL A 210 12.78 -19.42 -4.46
N GLY A 211 12.16 -18.27 -4.27
CA GLY A 211 12.82 -16.98 -4.08
C GLY A 211 11.90 -15.97 -3.42
N TYR A 212 12.47 -14.88 -2.97
CA TYR A 212 11.73 -13.73 -2.44
C TYR A 212 12.57 -12.46 -2.53
N THR A 213 11.88 -11.31 -2.55
CA THR A 213 12.52 -10.00 -2.60
C THR A 213 12.22 -9.17 -1.36
N THR A 214 13.25 -8.58 -0.77
CA THR A 214 13.14 -7.70 0.38
C THR A 214 13.78 -6.34 0.09
N PRO A 215 13.07 -5.23 0.42
CA PRO A 215 13.65 -3.90 0.36
C PRO A 215 14.48 -3.60 1.61
N ASP A 216 15.64 -2.97 1.43
CA ASP A 216 16.35 -2.26 2.49
C ASP A 216 16.06 -0.77 2.37
N TYR A 217 15.32 -0.21 3.33
CA TYR A 217 15.01 1.21 3.36
C TYR A 217 14.93 1.73 4.80
N LYS A 218 15.27 3.00 4.94
CA LYS A 218 15.17 3.72 6.21
C LYS A 218 14.71 5.15 5.95
N ASP A 219 13.82 5.66 6.80
CA ASP A 219 13.32 7.05 6.73
C ASP A 219 12.86 7.46 5.32
N SER A 220 12.04 6.62 4.69
CA SER A 220 11.56 6.78 3.30
C SER A 220 12.64 6.76 2.22
N LYS A 221 13.88 6.42 2.57
CA LYS A 221 15.00 6.30 1.63
C LYS A 221 15.26 4.83 1.31
N LEU A 222 15.09 4.46 0.04
CA LEU A 222 15.42 3.14 -0.47
C LEU A 222 16.93 3.02 -0.70
N ASN A 223 17.56 2.07 -0.04
CA ASN A 223 18.99 1.80 -0.14
C ASN A 223 19.29 0.74 -1.20
N SER A 224 18.66 -0.43 -1.06
CA SER A 224 18.83 -1.57 -1.97
C SER A 224 17.60 -2.47 -1.98
N MET A 225 17.52 -3.33 -2.98
CA MET A 225 16.59 -4.47 -3.05
C MET A 225 17.41 -5.76 -3.06
N THR A 226 17.08 -6.71 -2.21
CA THR A 226 17.74 -8.01 -2.17
C THR A 226 16.78 -9.07 -2.66
N ILE A 227 17.13 -9.75 -3.74
CA ILE A 227 16.47 -10.95 -4.26
C ILE A 227 17.22 -12.14 -3.71
N VAL A 228 16.56 -12.98 -2.93
CA VAL A 228 17.10 -14.25 -2.46
C VAL A 228 16.55 -15.37 -3.32
N LEU A 229 17.42 -16.18 -3.88
CA LEU A 229 17.08 -17.39 -4.62
C LEU A 229 17.66 -18.60 -3.88
N TYR A 230 16.86 -19.60 -3.66
CA TYR A 230 17.37 -20.87 -3.16
C TYR A 230 18.05 -21.64 -4.30
N SER A 231 19.12 -22.38 -3.98
CA SER A 231 19.90 -23.10 -4.98
C SER A 231 19.23 -24.40 -5.43
N ASN A 232 18.38 -25.00 -4.60
CA ASN A 232 17.81 -26.33 -4.79
C ASN A 232 16.37 -26.38 -4.28
N ASP A 233 15.61 -27.34 -4.79
CA ASP A 233 14.37 -27.77 -4.19
C ASP A 233 14.62 -28.46 -2.83
N PRO A 234 13.61 -28.70 -1.99
CA PRO A 234 13.77 -29.40 -0.72
C PRO A 234 14.29 -30.86 -0.83
N ASN A 235 14.22 -31.46 -2.02
CA ASN A 235 14.77 -32.79 -2.29
C ASN A 235 16.25 -32.75 -2.71
N GLY A 236 16.84 -31.56 -2.79
CA GLY A 236 18.24 -31.35 -3.17
C GLY A 236 18.48 -31.24 -4.67
N ASN A 237 17.45 -31.23 -5.51
CA ASN A 237 17.58 -31.07 -6.95
C ASN A 237 17.74 -29.58 -7.33
N PHE A 238 18.62 -29.28 -8.27
CA PHE A 238 18.70 -27.95 -8.84
C PHE A 238 17.42 -27.62 -9.60
N PHE A 239 16.96 -26.36 -9.48
CA PHE A 239 15.84 -25.88 -10.29
C PHE A 239 16.21 -25.93 -11.77
N SER A 240 15.25 -26.22 -12.63
CA SER A 240 15.43 -26.15 -14.08
C SER A 240 15.71 -24.70 -14.51
N ASP A 241 16.24 -24.53 -15.70
CA ASP A 241 16.45 -23.22 -16.33
C ASP A 241 15.19 -22.36 -16.37
N LYS A 242 14.03 -22.98 -16.63
CA LYS A 242 12.72 -22.32 -16.69
C LYS A 242 12.19 -21.91 -15.32
N GLU A 243 12.25 -22.80 -14.35
CA GLU A 243 11.84 -22.51 -12.98
C GLU A 243 12.65 -21.35 -12.41
N LEU A 244 13.97 -21.39 -12.59
CA LEU A 244 14.86 -20.33 -12.14
C LEU A 244 14.57 -19.01 -12.85
N TYR A 245 14.46 -19.04 -14.20
CA TYR A 245 14.16 -17.86 -14.99
C TYR A 245 12.83 -17.24 -14.60
N ASN A 246 11.77 -18.03 -14.46
CA ASN A 246 10.44 -17.55 -14.13
C ASN A 246 10.41 -16.92 -12.72
N THR A 247 11.08 -17.58 -11.75
CA THR A 247 11.19 -17.06 -10.39
C THR A 247 11.92 -15.73 -10.39
N ILE A 248 13.10 -15.64 -10.98
CA ILE A 248 13.86 -14.40 -10.98
C ILE A 248 13.17 -13.29 -11.77
N LEU A 249 12.46 -13.62 -12.86
CA LEU A 249 11.70 -12.65 -13.63
C LEU A 249 10.60 -12.02 -12.77
N HIS A 250 9.89 -12.82 -11.96
CA HIS A 250 8.89 -12.38 -10.98
C HIS A 250 9.54 -11.52 -9.87
N GLU A 251 10.62 -12.00 -9.26
CA GLU A 251 11.30 -11.29 -8.17
C GLU A 251 11.89 -9.94 -8.62
N ILE A 252 12.30 -9.81 -9.89
CA ILE A 252 12.70 -8.51 -10.45
C ILE A 252 11.52 -7.53 -10.45
N GLY A 253 10.29 -7.98 -10.69
CA GLY A 253 9.10 -7.14 -10.57
C GLY A 253 8.97 -6.51 -9.19
N HIS A 254 9.17 -7.31 -8.14
CA HIS A 254 9.24 -6.82 -6.76
C HIS A 254 10.43 -5.85 -6.57
N ALA A 255 11.60 -6.20 -7.07
CA ALA A 255 12.79 -5.34 -6.96
C ALA A 255 12.64 -4.00 -7.70
N LEU A 256 11.74 -3.91 -8.66
CA LEU A 256 11.38 -2.68 -9.36
C LEU A 256 10.27 -1.88 -8.66
N GLY A 257 9.63 -2.44 -7.62
CA GLY A 257 8.65 -1.77 -6.78
C GLY A 257 7.21 -2.28 -6.91
N ILE A 258 6.94 -3.31 -7.70
CA ILE A 258 5.66 -4.02 -7.69
C ILE A 258 5.69 -4.99 -6.50
N MET A 259 5.44 -4.48 -5.29
CA MET A 259 5.62 -5.27 -4.06
C MET A 259 4.46 -6.23 -3.76
N GLY A 260 3.30 -6.04 -4.36
CA GLY A 260 2.17 -6.95 -4.28
C GLY A 260 2.02 -7.81 -5.53
N HIS A 261 0.93 -8.56 -5.61
CA HIS A 261 0.69 -9.56 -6.65
C HIS A 261 -0.58 -9.26 -7.45
N SER A 262 -0.60 -9.69 -8.71
CA SER A 262 -1.82 -9.74 -9.52
C SER A 262 -2.68 -10.96 -9.13
N TYR A 263 -3.99 -10.85 -9.28
CA TYR A 263 -4.91 -11.98 -9.12
C TYR A 263 -5.20 -12.72 -10.43
N SER A 264 -4.58 -12.30 -11.54
CA SER A 264 -4.73 -12.97 -12.82
C SER A 264 -3.56 -13.89 -13.10
N SER A 265 -3.83 -15.17 -13.34
CA SER A 265 -2.80 -16.16 -13.72
C SER A 265 -2.13 -15.88 -15.07
N GLU A 266 -2.64 -14.92 -15.84
CA GLU A 266 -2.04 -14.46 -17.08
C GLU A 266 -0.92 -13.44 -16.86
N ASP A 267 -0.83 -12.87 -15.67
CA ASP A 267 0.18 -11.88 -15.33
C ASP A 267 1.40 -12.56 -14.69
N LEU A 268 2.59 -12.06 -14.98
CA LEU A 268 3.82 -12.54 -14.38
C LEU A 268 3.80 -12.39 -12.85
N MET A 269 3.28 -11.27 -12.36
CA MET A 269 3.20 -10.98 -10.93
C MET A 269 1.98 -11.65 -10.27
N TYR A 270 1.47 -12.74 -10.82
CA TYR A 270 0.44 -13.54 -10.18
C TYR A 270 0.98 -14.15 -8.90
N MET A 271 0.19 -14.10 -7.86
CA MET A 271 0.49 -14.81 -6.62
C MET A 271 0.31 -16.31 -6.85
N ALA A 272 1.34 -16.99 -7.29
CA ALA A 272 1.37 -18.43 -7.32
C ALA A 272 1.36 -18.94 -5.89
N THR A 273 0.18 -19.26 -5.37
CA THR A 273 0.11 -20.16 -4.23
C THR A 273 0.48 -21.56 -4.74
N GLU A 274 1.36 -22.21 -4.05
CA GLU A 274 1.93 -23.53 -4.35
C GLU A 274 0.88 -24.66 -4.51
N ASN A 275 -0.40 -24.36 -4.30
CA ASN A 275 -1.54 -25.28 -4.46
C ASN A 275 -2.21 -25.20 -5.82
N ASP A 276 -1.82 -24.26 -6.67
CA ASP A 276 -2.42 -24.20 -7.99
C ASP A 276 -1.73 -25.20 -8.92
N ASN A 277 -2.12 -26.46 -8.80
CA ASN A 277 -1.63 -27.55 -9.66
C ASN A 277 -1.83 -27.23 -11.15
N ASN A 278 -2.79 -26.37 -11.50
CA ASN A 278 -3.04 -25.93 -12.87
C ASN A 278 -2.09 -24.81 -13.31
N TYR A 279 -1.62 -23.98 -12.38
CA TYR A 279 -0.67 -22.91 -12.68
C TYR A 279 0.78 -23.41 -12.65
N TYR A 280 1.11 -24.30 -11.73
CA TYR A 280 2.48 -24.77 -11.54
C TYR A 280 3.04 -25.55 -12.74
N ALA A 281 2.22 -26.30 -13.44
CA ALA A 281 2.67 -27.09 -14.60
C ALA A 281 3.11 -26.21 -15.78
N PRO A 282 2.35 -25.17 -16.24
CA PRO A 282 2.81 -24.21 -17.23
C PRO A 282 4.01 -23.39 -16.78
N TYR A 283 4.04 -22.98 -15.51
CA TYR A 283 5.14 -22.21 -14.93
C TYR A 283 6.47 -22.94 -14.95
N ARG A 284 6.45 -24.25 -14.74
CA ARG A 284 7.63 -25.12 -14.80
C ARG A 284 8.01 -25.55 -16.21
N SER A 285 7.05 -25.67 -17.12
CA SER A 285 7.25 -26.27 -18.44
C SER A 285 7.59 -25.26 -19.53
N SER A 286 7.34 -23.96 -19.33
CA SER A 286 7.60 -22.92 -20.31
C SER A 286 8.21 -21.66 -19.69
N PHE A 287 8.99 -20.91 -20.48
CA PHE A 287 9.43 -19.57 -20.09
C PHE A 287 8.25 -18.61 -20.04
N GLN A 288 8.17 -17.84 -18.97
CA GLN A 288 7.14 -16.82 -18.79
C GLN A 288 7.57 -15.49 -19.47
N TYR A 289 6.60 -14.63 -19.67
CA TYR A 289 6.78 -13.29 -20.25
C TYR A 289 5.96 -12.30 -19.46
N LEU A 290 6.35 -11.03 -19.55
CA LEU A 290 5.55 -9.95 -18.96
C LEU A 290 4.25 -9.79 -19.75
N SER A 291 3.11 -9.78 -19.05
CA SER A 291 1.82 -9.43 -19.63
C SER A 291 1.76 -7.94 -19.96
N SER A 292 0.77 -7.54 -20.76
CA SER A 292 0.50 -6.12 -20.99
C SER A 292 0.16 -5.38 -19.69
N LYS A 293 -0.48 -6.05 -18.71
CA LYS A 293 -0.80 -5.47 -17.41
C LYS A 293 0.44 -5.29 -16.55
N ASP A 294 1.39 -6.23 -16.55
CA ASP A 294 2.69 -6.07 -15.87
C ASP A 294 3.41 -4.82 -16.40
N ILE A 295 3.49 -4.69 -17.72
CA ILE A 295 4.14 -3.56 -18.40
C ILE A 295 3.41 -2.24 -18.11
N ASN A 296 2.08 -2.22 -18.13
CA ASN A 296 1.31 -1.03 -17.82
C ASN A 296 1.43 -0.65 -16.34
N THR A 297 1.43 -1.64 -15.44
CA THR A 297 1.61 -1.41 -14.00
C THR A 297 2.96 -0.76 -13.72
N ILE A 298 4.06 -1.27 -14.28
CA ILE A 298 5.38 -0.68 -14.06
C ILE A 298 5.50 0.70 -14.69
N LYS A 299 4.94 0.93 -15.89
CA LYS A 299 4.90 2.26 -16.52
C LYS A 299 4.16 3.28 -15.67
N LEU A 300 3.04 2.90 -15.08
CA LEU A 300 2.26 3.76 -14.20
C LEU A 300 3.00 4.01 -12.88
N LEU A 301 3.56 2.97 -12.27
CA LEU A 301 4.34 3.04 -11.05
C LEU A 301 5.45 4.12 -11.13
N TYR A 302 6.15 4.17 -12.25
CA TYR A 302 7.25 5.13 -12.46
C TYR A 302 6.78 6.55 -12.84
N LYS A 303 5.48 6.77 -13.01
CA LYS A 303 4.85 8.09 -13.15
C LYS A 303 4.22 8.59 -11.84
N MET A 304 4.07 7.72 -10.86
CA MET A 304 3.47 8.09 -9.57
C MET A 304 4.50 8.69 -8.63
N PHE A 305 4.02 9.54 -7.71
CA PHE A 305 4.83 10.08 -6.63
C PHE A 305 5.11 8.95 -5.60
N PRO A 306 6.36 8.57 -5.35
CA PRO A 306 6.67 7.48 -4.44
C PRO A 306 6.65 7.95 -2.98
N ASN A 307 6.35 7.03 -2.06
CA ASN A 307 6.52 7.24 -0.63
C ASN A 307 7.94 6.86 -0.17
N ILE A 308 8.53 5.86 -0.84
CA ILE A 308 9.87 5.35 -0.56
C ILE A 308 10.65 5.34 -1.86
N THR A 309 11.80 6.04 -1.90
CA THR A 309 12.65 6.14 -3.08
C THR A 309 14.11 6.47 -2.69
N ASN A 310 15.03 6.29 -3.62
CA ASN A 310 16.45 6.67 -3.43
C ASN A 310 16.74 8.15 -3.75
N THR A 311 15.70 8.95 -3.99
CA THR A 311 15.79 10.39 -4.22
C THR A 311 14.99 11.13 -3.16
N PRO A 312 15.48 12.29 -2.66
CA PRO A 312 14.71 13.17 -1.78
C PRO A 312 13.34 13.51 -2.38
N LEU A 313 12.27 13.37 -1.58
CA LEU A 313 10.88 13.54 -2.07
C LEU A 313 10.61 14.95 -2.58
N GLU A 314 11.21 15.98 -1.98
CA GLU A 314 11.14 17.38 -2.42
C GLU A 314 11.64 17.59 -3.86
N ASN A 315 12.63 16.83 -4.29
CA ASN A 315 13.15 16.90 -5.65
C ASN A 315 12.23 16.25 -6.69
N LEU A 316 11.28 15.43 -6.26
CA LEU A 316 10.30 14.78 -7.14
C LEU A 316 9.07 15.66 -7.39
N GLU A 317 8.76 16.59 -6.49
CA GLU A 317 7.60 17.48 -6.63
C GLU A 317 7.67 18.34 -7.90
N THR A 318 8.86 18.72 -8.31
CA THR A 318 9.09 19.54 -9.52
C THR A 318 8.96 18.74 -10.82
N LYS A 319 9.01 17.41 -10.77
CA LYS A 319 8.97 16.51 -11.95
C LYS A 319 7.55 16.24 -12.47
N GLY A 320 6.52 16.90 -11.91
CA GLY A 320 5.12 16.72 -12.33
C GLY A 320 4.58 15.31 -12.05
N GLN A 321 5.07 14.65 -11.04
CA GLN A 321 4.63 13.32 -10.63
C GLN A 321 3.18 13.34 -10.13
N ILE A 322 2.47 12.25 -10.35
CA ILE A 322 1.12 12.07 -9.83
C ILE A 322 1.21 11.69 -8.34
N TYR A 323 0.40 12.31 -7.49
CA TYR A 323 0.38 11.96 -6.07
C TYR A 323 -0.17 10.55 -5.86
N ALA A 324 0.63 9.64 -5.31
CA ALA A 324 0.32 8.22 -5.20
C ALA A 324 -1.02 7.89 -4.50
N PRO A 325 -1.37 8.48 -3.34
CA PRO A 325 -2.65 8.21 -2.69
C PRO A 325 -3.87 8.54 -3.55
N ILE A 326 -3.79 9.59 -4.39
CA ILE A 326 -4.88 9.98 -5.28
C ILE A 326 -5.06 8.99 -6.41
N ILE A 327 -3.96 8.53 -7.02
CA ILE A 327 -4.04 7.57 -8.12
C ILE A 327 -4.48 6.18 -7.65
N LEU A 328 -4.09 5.79 -6.43
CA LEU A 328 -4.54 4.54 -5.81
C LEU A 328 -6.02 4.58 -5.43
N GLY A 329 -6.57 5.77 -5.19
CA GLY A 329 -7.92 5.95 -4.71
C GLY A 329 -8.02 6.07 -3.19
N THR A 330 -9.24 6.12 -2.67
CA THR A 330 -9.50 6.09 -1.23
C THR A 330 -9.41 4.67 -0.68
N SER A 331 -9.16 4.53 0.63
CA SER A 331 -9.13 3.23 1.29
C SER A 331 -10.37 2.38 0.98
N SER A 332 -11.56 2.98 1.00
CA SER A 332 -12.82 2.28 0.67
C SER A 332 -12.88 1.80 -0.79
N GLN A 333 -12.36 2.59 -1.74
CA GLN A 333 -12.30 2.19 -3.15
C GLN A 333 -11.32 1.05 -3.35
N ILE A 334 -10.15 1.12 -2.71
CA ILE A 334 -9.12 0.07 -2.77
C ILE A 334 -9.67 -1.23 -2.19
N SER A 335 -10.26 -1.19 -0.99
CA SER A 335 -10.83 -2.38 -0.34
C SER A 335 -12.01 -2.97 -1.13
N SER A 336 -12.84 -2.14 -1.77
CA SER A 336 -13.93 -2.62 -2.65
C SER A 336 -13.41 -3.34 -3.88
N ARG A 337 -12.27 -2.90 -4.43
CA ARG A 337 -11.62 -3.54 -5.57
C ARG A 337 -10.96 -4.85 -5.15
N LYS A 338 -10.17 -4.85 -4.08
CA LYS A 338 -9.61 -6.07 -3.49
C LYS A 338 -10.69 -7.13 -3.25
N LEU A 339 -11.84 -6.71 -2.69
CA LEU A 339 -12.97 -7.61 -2.47
C LEU A 339 -13.49 -8.24 -3.76
N LYS A 340 -13.70 -7.43 -4.81
CA LYS A 340 -14.18 -7.95 -6.11
C LYS A 340 -13.21 -8.95 -6.71
N GLU A 341 -11.93 -8.70 -6.61
CA GLU A 341 -10.88 -9.57 -7.13
C GLU A 341 -10.78 -10.86 -6.33
N ALA A 342 -10.80 -10.78 -5.00
CA ALA A 342 -10.85 -11.95 -4.12
C ALA A 342 -12.10 -12.81 -4.37
N GLN A 343 -13.27 -12.19 -4.62
CA GLN A 343 -14.48 -12.90 -5.00
C GLN A 343 -14.35 -13.63 -6.34
N ASN A 344 -13.72 -13.01 -7.33
CA ASN A 344 -13.43 -13.67 -8.61
C ASN A 344 -12.46 -14.85 -8.44
N TYR A 345 -11.43 -14.66 -7.60
CA TYR A 345 -10.49 -15.73 -7.29
C TYR A 345 -11.17 -16.93 -6.64
N VAL A 346 -11.98 -16.71 -5.58
CA VAL A 346 -12.76 -17.76 -4.91
C VAL A 346 -13.74 -18.46 -5.88
N LYS A 347 -14.32 -17.74 -6.83
CA LYS A 347 -15.19 -18.35 -7.84
C LYS A 347 -14.44 -19.34 -8.73
N ASN A 348 -13.19 -19.04 -9.07
CA ASN A 348 -12.36 -19.87 -9.95
C ASN A 348 -11.62 -20.98 -9.19
N ALA A 349 -11.34 -20.75 -7.89
CA ALA A 349 -10.59 -21.68 -7.02
C ALA A 349 -11.27 -21.77 -5.62
N PRO A 350 -12.45 -22.41 -5.53
CA PRO A 350 -13.28 -22.41 -4.32
C PRO A 350 -12.73 -23.24 -3.16
N ASP A 351 -11.74 -24.06 -3.40
CA ASP A 351 -11.07 -24.94 -2.45
C ASP A 351 -9.73 -24.39 -1.91
N ILE A 352 -9.33 -23.18 -2.34
CA ILE A 352 -8.10 -22.54 -1.89
C ILE A 352 -8.39 -21.54 -0.77
N ALA A 353 -7.74 -21.72 0.38
CA ALA A 353 -7.93 -20.89 1.57
C ALA A 353 -7.57 -19.42 1.35
N GLY A 354 -6.48 -19.13 0.60
CA GLY A 354 -5.96 -17.78 0.37
C GLY A 354 -7.02 -16.81 -0.15
N GLY A 355 -7.84 -17.22 -1.12
CA GLY A 355 -8.92 -16.38 -1.65
C GLY A 355 -9.97 -15.99 -0.62
N TYR A 356 -10.28 -16.89 0.33
CA TYR A 356 -11.21 -16.58 1.42
C TYR A 356 -10.58 -15.70 2.49
N ILE A 357 -9.26 -15.81 2.70
CA ILE A 357 -8.50 -14.93 3.60
C ILE A 357 -8.55 -13.51 3.06
N ASP A 358 -8.18 -13.29 1.78
CA ASP A 358 -8.20 -11.98 1.13
C ASP A 358 -9.61 -11.37 1.12
N MET A 359 -10.62 -12.20 0.81
CA MET A 359 -12.02 -11.79 0.85
C MET A 359 -12.44 -11.38 2.26
N GLY A 360 -12.02 -12.12 3.29
CA GLY A 360 -12.28 -11.81 4.70
C GLY A 360 -11.64 -10.50 5.15
N ILE A 361 -10.38 -10.28 4.80
CA ILE A 361 -9.65 -9.05 5.10
C ILE A 361 -10.32 -7.85 4.40
N ALA A 362 -10.63 -7.98 3.12
CA ALA A 362 -11.29 -6.91 2.36
C ALA A 362 -12.68 -6.57 2.91
N TYR A 363 -13.46 -7.55 3.36
CA TYR A 363 -14.72 -7.31 4.06
C TYR A 363 -14.51 -6.57 5.38
N ALA A 364 -13.48 -6.93 6.16
CA ALA A 364 -13.16 -6.27 7.43
C ALA A 364 -12.77 -4.80 7.21
N GLU A 365 -11.95 -4.51 6.22
CA GLU A 365 -11.57 -3.14 5.80
C GLU A 365 -12.81 -2.29 5.41
N LEU A 366 -13.84 -2.92 4.86
CA LEU A 366 -15.13 -2.30 4.53
C LEU A 366 -16.12 -2.27 5.71
N ASN A 367 -15.70 -2.63 6.92
CA ASN A 367 -16.54 -2.77 8.13
C ASN A 367 -17.70 -3.77 7.99
N ARG A 368 -17.61 -4.70 7.03
CA ARG A 368 -18.57 -5.78 6.82
C ARG A 368 -18.18 -7.00 7.65
N TYR A 369 -18.12 -6.82 8.96
CA TYR A 369 -17.56 -7.80 9.89
C TYR A 369 -18.22 -9.19 9.87
N LYS A 370 -19.54 -9.28 9.62
CA LYS A 370 -20.24 -10.58 9.51
C LYS A 370 -19.73 -11.39 8.30
N ASP A 371 -19.58 -10.72 7.16
CA ASP A 371 -19.09 -11.34 5.93
C ASP A 371 -17.61 -11.70 6.06
N ALA A 372 -16.83 -10.84 6.74
CA ALA A 372 -15.42 -11.09 7.03
C ALA A 372 -15.22 -12.36 7.87
N ILE A 373 -15.95 -12.49 8.98
CA ILE A 373 -15.88 -13.67 9.85
C ILE A 373 -16.21 -14.93 9.05
N LYS A 374 -17.34 -14.93 8.31
CA LYS A 374 -17.78 -16.09 7.51
C LYS A 374 -16.71 -16.51 6.49
N SER A 375 -16.06 -15.54 5.84
CA SER A 375 -15.02 -15.81 4.85
C SER A 375 -13.77 -16.40 5.52
N LEU A 376 -13.31 -15.81 6.62
CA LEU A 376 -12.14 -16.29 7.36
C LEU A 376 -12.38 -17.69 7.95
N GLU A 377 -13.54 -17.96 8.52
CA GLU A 377 -13.92 -19.29 9.01
C GLU A 377 -13.91 -20.33 7.89
N LYS A 378 -14.40 -19.97 6.69
CA LYS A 378 -14.31 -20.85 5.52
C LYS A 378 -12.86 -21.10 5.13
N GLY A 379 -12.02 -20.07 5.07
CA GLY A 379 -10.58 -20.21 4.84
C GLY A 379 -9.92 -21.15 5.86
N TYR A 380 -10.29 -21.01 7.16
CA TYR A 380 -9.77 -21.88 8.21
C TYR A 380 -10.08 -23.36 8.01
N THR A 381 -11.28 -23.68 7.49
CA THR A 381 -11.64 -25.08 7.19
C THR A 381 -10.88 -25.68 6.01
N LEU A 382 -10.35 -24.83 5.11
CA LEU A 382 -9.67 -25.28 3.90
C LEU A 382 -8.16 -25.41 4.08
N THR A 383 -7.58 -24.57 4.97
CA THR A 383 -6.12 -24.55 5.12
C THR A 383 -5.59 -25.63 6.05
N LYS A 384 -4.42 -26.16 5.70
CA LYS A 384 -3.56 -26.96 6.59
C LYS A 384 -2.30 -26.20 7.02
N SER A 385 -2.05 -25.02 6.45
CA SER A 385 -0.88 -24.19 6.73
C SER A 385 -1.03 -23.47 8.06
N ASP A 386 -0.06 -23.61 8.95
CA ASP A 386 -0.05 -22.91 10.23
C ASP A 386 0.12 -21.40 10.05
N ASN A 387 0.79 -20.95 8.99
CA ASN A 387 0.89 -19.55 8.65
C ASN A 387 -0.48 -18.96 8.25
N GLU A 388 -1.23 -19.64 7.37
CA GLU A 388 -2.58 -19.20 7.02
C GLU A 388 -3.54 -19.24 8.22
N LYS A 389 -3.46 -20.29 9.06
CA LYS A 389 -4.23 -20.36 10.30
C LYS A 389 -3.92 -19.17 11.22
N TYR A 390 -2.63 -18.83 11.37
CA TYR A 390 -2.22 -17.67 12.15
C TYR A 390 -2.84 -16.38 11.61
N ILE A 391 -2.73 -16.12 10.31
CA ILE A 391 -3.31 -14.94 9.65
C ILE A 391 -4.83 -14.88 9.90
N ILE A 392 -5.52 -15.99 9.73
CA ILE A 392 -6.97 -16.08 9.96
C ILE A 392 -7.32 -15.76 11.43
N LEU A 393 -6.67 -16.42 12.37
CA LEU A 393 -6.93 -16.25 13.80
C LEU A 393 -6.61 -14.83 14.29
N TYR A 394 -5.53 -14.24 13.80
CA TYR A 394 -5.17 -12.85 14.06
C TYR A 394 -6.26 -11.88 13.58
N ASN A 395 -6.73 -12.05 12.35
CA ASN A 395 -7.79 -11.20 11.79
C ASN A 395 -9.13 -11.42 12.48
N LEU A 396 -9.49 -12.65 12.84
CA LEU A 396 -10.69 -12.92 13.65
C LEU A 396 -10.61 -12.24 15.01
N ALA A 397 -9.45 -12.29 15.68
CA ALA A 397 -9.25 -11.58 16.95
C ALA A 397 -9.43 -10.07 16.80
N ALA A 398 -8.81 -9.46 15.78
CA ALA A 398 -8.94 -8.04 15.50
C ALA A 398 -10.39 -7.63 15.17
N ILE A 399 -11.10 -8.42 14.37
CA ILE A 399 -12.52 -8.19 14.04
C ILE A 399 -13.37 -8.27 15.30
N HIS A 400 -13.20 -9.30 16.14
CA HIS A 400 -13.96 -9.46 17.36
C HIS A 400 -13.66 -8.34 18.37
N MET A 401 -12.45 -7.83 18.43
CA MET A 401 -12.11 -6.63 19.19
C MET A 401 -12.90 -5.41 18.68
N ASN A 402 -12.94 -5.19 17.37
CA ASN A 402 -13.66 -4.07 16.75
C ASN A 402 -15.17 -4.10 17.00
N ILE A 403 -15.77 -5.30 17.02
CA ILE A 403 -17.20 -5.47 17.38
C ILE A 403 -17.43 -5.66 18.89
N GLN A 404 -16.40 -5.38 19.71
CA GLN A 404 -16.43 -5.34 21.16
C GLN A 404 -16.72 -6.69 21.86
N LYS A 405 -16.47 -7.79 21.17
CA LYS A 405 -16.52 -9.15 21.72
C LYS A 405 -15.15 -9.56 22.26
N TYR A 406 -14.72 -8.90 23.33
CA TYR A 406 -13.34 -8.98 23.82
C TYR A 406 -12.93 -10.37 24.29
N ASP A 407 -13.83 -11.16 24.88
CA ASP A 407 -13.52 -12.51 25.33
C ASP A 407 -13.21 -13.43 24.14
N THR A 408 -14.08 -13.42 23.13
CA THR A 408 -13.86 -14.16 21.86
C THR A 408 -12.59 -13.67 21.15
N ALA A 409 -12.34 -12.35 21.15
CA ALA A 409 -11.11 -11.80 20.60
C ALA A 409 -9.87 -12.36 21.28
N LEU A 410 -9.88 -12.46 22.62
CA LEU A 410 -8.76 -13.04 23.37
C LEU A 410 -8.57 -14.53 23.10
N GLU A 411 -9.65 -15.29 22.92
CA GLU A 411 -9.58 -16.71 22.55
C GLU A 411 -8.88 -16.92 21.21
N TYR A 412 -9.27 -16.18 20.16
CA TYR A 412 -8.63 -16.23 18.86
C TYR A 412 -7.18 -15.77 18.90
N ALA A 413 -6.89 -14.68 19.63
CA ALA A 413 -5.54 -14.18 19.77
C ALA A 413 -4.62 -15.15 20.52
N GLN A 414 -5.14 -15.88 21.51
CA GLN A 414 -4.38 -16.93 22.20
C GLN A 414 -4.08 -18.14 21.30
N GLN A 415 -5.04 -18.55 20.46
CA GLN A 415 -4.82 -19.59 19.49
C GLN A 415 -3.78 -19.16 18.43
N ALA A 416 -3.84 -17.92 17.95
CA ALA A 416 -2.83 -17.39 17.04
C ALA A 416 -1.44 -17.40 17.69
N LYS A 417 -1.34 -17.00 18.99
CA LYS A 417 -0.09 -17.02 19.74
C LYS A 417 0.50 -18.42 19.91
N GLN A 418 -0.32 -19.44 19.99
CA GLN A 418 0.15 -20.83 20.08
C GLN A 418 0.84 -21.28 18.78
N LEU A 419 0.43 -20.72 17.64
CA LEU A 419 1.08 -20.98 16.35
C LEU A 419 2.38 -20.18 16.21
N TYR A 420 2.31 -18.86 16.47
CA TYR A 420 3.49 -17.96 16.41
C TYR A 420 3.46 -16.93 17.53
N ASP A 421 4.42 -17.02 18.45
CA ASP A 421 4.60 -16.08 19.57
C ASP A 421 5.53 -14.91 19.15
N ASN A 422 4.97 -13.95 18.40
CA ASN A 422 5.67 -12.77 17.91
C ASN A 422 5.18 -11.49 18.60
N GLU A 423 5.85 -10.36 18.33
CA GLU A 423 5.51 -9.08 18.97
C GLU A 423 4.13 -8.57 18.52
N GLU A 424 3.72 -8.81 17.28
CA GLU A 424 2.42 -8.36 16.74
C GLU A 424 1.25 -8.98 17.50
N ILE A 425 1.30 -10.28 17.77
CA ILE A 425 0.22 -10.96 18.51
C ILE A 425 0.20 -10.56 19.98
N LYS A 426 1.37 -10.30 20.59
CA LYS A 426 1.46 -9.80 21.95
C LYS A 426 0.83 -8.41 22.08
N GLU A 427 1.12 -7.54 21.12
CA GLU A 427 0.52 -6.20 21.04
C GLU A 427 -1.00 -6.27 20.85
N LEU A 428 -1.49 -7.13 19.96
CA LEU A 428 -2.93 -7.33 19.77
C LEU A 428 -3.60 -7.79 21.07
N ILE A 429 -3.04 -8.77 21.78
CA ILE A 429 -3.56 -9.25 23.06
C ILE A 429 -3.59 -8.11 24.11
N MET A 430 -2.55 -7.30 24.17
CA MET A 430 -2.47 -6.14 25.07
C MET A 430 -3.57 -5.12 24.74
N ASN A 431 -3.75 -4.81 23.47
CA ASN A 431 -4.77 -3.87 22.99
C ASN A 431 -6.19 -4.37 23.30
N ILE A 432 -6.47 -5.66 23.10
CA ILE A 432 -7.78 -6.27 23.47
C ILE A 432 -8.02 -6.16 24.97
N LYS A 433 -7.04 -6.48 25.81
CA LYS A 433 -7.15 -6.38 27.28
C LYS A 433 -7.41 -4.95 27.71
N HIS A 434 -6.66 -3.98 27.15
CA HIS A 434 -6.85 -2.56 27.45
C HIS A 434 -8.25 -2.08 27.05
N ALA A 435 -8.70 -2.41 25.83
CA ALA A 435 -10.05 -2.06 25.35
C ALA A 435 -11.16 -2.68 26.22
N LYS A 436 -10.96 -3.91 26.73
CA LYS A 436 -11.89 -4.56 27.66
C LYS A 436 -11.99 -3.84 29.00
N LEU A 437 -10.88 -3.29 29.51
CA LEU A 437 -10.83 -2.57 30.79
C LEU A 437 -11.43 -1.16 30.71
N THR A 438 -11.22 -0.47 29.58
CA THR A 438 -11.71 0.92 29.39
C THR A 438 -13.21 1.01 29.11
N LYS A 439 -13.87 -0.10 28.89
CA LYS A 439 -15.33 -0.18 28.64
C LYS A 439 -16.15 -0.50 29.91
N LYS A 440 -15.49 -0.75 31.05
CA LYS A 440 -16.15 -0.84 32.36
C LYS A 440 -16.31 0.55 32.96
#